data_eb32469dc769f2397939f6fc16386606
#
_entry.id   eb32469dc769f2397939f6fc16386606
#
_cell.length_a   1.000
_cell.length_b   1.000
_cell.length_c   1.000
_cell.angle_alpha   90.00
_cell.angle_beta   90.00
_cell.angle_gamma   90.00
#
_symmetry.space_group_name_H-M   'P 1'
#
loop_
_entity.id
_entity.type
_entity.pdbx_description
1 polymer ?
#
loop_
_entity_poly.entity_id
_entity_poly.type
_entity_poly.pdbx_seq_one_letter_code
_entity_poly.pdbx_strand_id
1 'polypeptide(L)'
;MKRKMWKKLLCLTLAAVLLVLAFPVLAEETAENEAKYQAYASVALKVRREPRKDSSGKGSIPKDSLVSILELLDSGWARIVFGEGEGYVQTQYLQAMTSMDGSPVEHEPTVEPGTPDESGFREAYQAYALNQAAVYEEANTDSKVLVWVPMYKEVIVSEVDGDWCRARYNGKTGYMLCDSLFKWDRLVWDAGEIPGLDIMPLMIFTNKSTDIVSYDDGEVFQTVNPGAAFCAYEKDEMGRYGVPYHRTKGYVSEKDVAYVMPVVDWEQAQPGDLISVMTTFYAVGVYSLQYQGRNWNIHLASGLISGVVLQPGETYDQNQVIGPYRKSTGYKSAPIMSKNALTGYGGGTCQVNTTFYAATIQVPILVTHRRVHADVGIYYIKQGFDAAVGGGNINLTLENTLPYAIRYQFFDCDGVLTCCIFRA
;
A
#
# COMPACT_ATOMS: atom_id res chain seq x y z
N MET A 1 -65.36 -19.81 -27.08
CA MET A 1 -64.12 -20.54 -26.79
C MET A 1 -63.36 -20.91 -28.09
N LYS A 2 -63.31 -20.02 -29.11
CA LYS A 2 -62.64 -20.27 -30.42
C LYS A 2 -61.78 -19.07 -30.90
N ARG A 3 -61.25 -18.23 -30.04
CA ARG A 3 -60.51 -17.02 -30.45
C ARG A 3 -59.06 -16.93 -29.85
N LYS A 4 -58.52 -17.99 -29.22
CA LYS A 4 -57.21 -18.02 -28.61
C LYS A 4 -56.19 -18.94 -29.28
N MET A 5 -56.56 -19.61 -30.39
CA MET A 5 -55.70 -20.61 -31.06
C MET A 5 -54.96 -20.11 -32.30
N TRP A 6 -55.33 -18.96 -32.83
CA TRP A 6 -54.73 -18.43 -34.07
C TRP A 6 -53.56 -17.45 -33.85
N LYS A 7 -53.31 -17.03 -32.62
CA LYS A 7 -52.16 -16.16 -32.32
C LYS A 7 -50.85 -16.91 -31.99
N LYS A 8 -50.86 -18.23 -31.87
CA LYS A 8 -49.68 -19.05 -31.62
C LYS A 8 -49.08 -19.71 -32.87
N LEU A 9 -49.73 -19.64 -34.01
CA LEU A 9 -49.23 -20.24 -35.26
C LEU A 9 -48.52 -19.22 -36.17
N LEU A 10 -48.64 -17.90 -35.89
CA LEU A 10 -48.01 -16.86 -36.70
C LEU A 10 -46.63 -16.41 -36.20
N CYS A 11 -46.21 -16.87 -34.99
CA CYS A 11 -44.88 -16.57 -34.44
C CYS A 11 -43.82 -17.64 -34.76
N LEU A 12 -44.19 -18.78 -35.33
CA LEU A 12 -43.25 -19.87 -35.61
C LEU A 12 -42.74 -19.92 -37.05
N THR A 13 -43.32 -19.12 -37.94
CA THR A 13 -42.87 -19.06 -39.35
C THR A 13 -42.03 -17.83 -39.67
N LEU A 14 -41.92 -16.84 -38.77
CA LEU A 14 -41.02 -15.68 -38.94
C LEU A 14 -39.63 -15.88 -38.30
N ALA A 15 -39.45 -16.90 -37.46
CA ALA A 15 -38.19 -17.24 -36.84
C ALA A 15 -37.28 -18.15 -37.70
N ALA A 16 -37.81 -18.74 -38.77
CA ALA A 16 -37.05 -19.67 -39.61
C ALA A 16 -36.49 -19.07 -40.91
N VAL A 17 -36.80 -17.80 -41.22
CA VAL A 17 -36.28 -17.10 -42.41
C VAL A 17 -35.20 -16.08 -42.11
N LEU A 18 -34.93 -15.75 -40.81
CA LEU A 18 -33.87 -14.84 -40.37
C LEU A 18 -32.58 -15.56 -39.95
N LEU A 19 -32.46 -16.86 -40.17
CA LEU A 19 -31.29 -17.66 -39.75
C LEU A 19 -30.36 -18.08 -40.90
N VAL A 20 -30.47 -17.49 -42.09
CA VAL A 20 -29.62 -17.87 -43.24
C VAL A 20 -28.86 -16.71 -43.87
N LEU A 21 -28.94 -15.49 -43.33
CA LEU A 21 -28.15 -14.34 -43.87
C LEU A 21 -27.26 -13.62 -42.85
N ALA A 22 -26.79 -14.28 -41.80
CA ALA A 22 -25.85 -13.71 -40.87
C ALA A 22 -24.67 -14.66 -40.64
N PHE A 23 -23.88 -14.92 -41.62
CA PHE A 23 -22.48 -15.34 -41.55
C PHE A 23 -21.86 -15.07 -42.92
N PRO A 24 -20.83 -14.23 -43.06
CA PRO A 24 -19.55 -14.28 -42.36
C PRO A 24 -19.00 -12.88 -42.00
N VAL A 25 -18.96 -12.50 -40.77
CA VAL A 25 -18.07 -11.47 -40.25
C VAL A 25 -17.76 -11.78 -38.77
N LEU A 26 -17.25 -12.96 -38.50
CA LEU A 26 -16.76 -13.32 -37.16
C LEU A 26 -15.50 -14.21 -37.24
N ALA A 27 -14.66 -13.98 -38.24
CA ALA A 27 -13.43 -14.77 -38.43
C ALA A 27 -12.16 -13.90 -38.43
N GLU A 28 -12.24 -12.61 -38.12
CA GLU A 28 -11.03 -11.76 -38.05
C GLU A 28 -10.72 -11.15 -36.67
N GLU A 29 -11.58 -11.26 -35.65
CA GLU A 29 -11.29 -10.74 -34.31
C GLU A 29 -10.75 -11.77 -33.32
N THR A 30 -10.65 -13.04 -33.66
CA THR A 30 -10.17 -14.09 -32.75
C THR A 30 -8.66 -14.38 -32.82
N ALA A 31 -7.93 -13.81 -33.78
CA ALA A 31 -6.50 -14.06 -33.93
C ALA A 31 -5.60 -13.13 -33.07
N GLU A 32 -6.12 -12.03 -32.55
CA GLU A 32 -5.32 -11.10 -31.72
C GLU A 32 -5.23 -11.47 -30.24
N ASN A 33 -6.06 -12.39 -29.75
CA ASN A 33 -6.16 -12.76 -28.32
C ASN A 33 -5.67 -14.16 -27.98
N GLU A 34 -5.02 -14.87 -28.88
CA GLU A 34 -4.39 -16.14 -28.56
C GLU A 34 -3.00 -15.92 -27.94
N ALA A 35 -2.75 -16.61 -26.83
CA ALA A 35 -1.44 -16.58 -26.19
C ALA A 35 -0.34 -17.10 -27.14
N LYS A 36 0.71 -16.33 -27.33
CA LYS A 36 1.87 -16.68 -28.17
C LYS A 36 2.97 -17.39 -27.39
N TYR A 37 3.05 -17.07 -26.07
CA TYR A 37 4.07 -17.62 -25.20
C TYR A 37 3.47 -17.98 -23.84
N GLN A 38 4.21 -18.82 -23.11
CA GLN A 38 3.96 -19.13 -21.70
C GLN A 38 5.23 -18.94 -20.89
N ALA A 39 5.10 -18.48 -19.67
CA ALA A 39 6.22 -18.33 -18.74
C ALA A 39 5.74 -18.53 -17.29
N TYR A 40 6.67 -18.76 -16.38
CA TYR A 40 6.35 -18.78 -14.96
C TYR A 40 6.72 -17.45 -14.32
N ALA A 41 5.86 -16.99 -13.39
CA ALA A 41 6.18 -15.83 -12.58
C ALA A 41 7.32 -16.16 -11.60
N SER A 42 8.49 -15.54 -11.75
CA SER A 42 9.62 -15.76 -10.82
C SER A 42 9.35 -15.20 -9.43
N VAL A 43 8.41 -14.27 -9.32
CA VAL A 43 7.98 -13.57 -8.13
C VAL A 43 6.47 -13.33 -8.19
N ALA A 44 5.85 -12.84 -7.12
CA ALA A 44 4.47 -12.35 -7.20
C ALA A 44 4.42 -11.09 -8.08
N LEU A 45 3.74 -11.17 -9.23
CA LEU A 45 3.69 -10.10 -10.23
C LEU A 45 2.50 -9.18 -9.99
N LYS A 46 2.72 -7.88 -10.03
CA LYS A 46 1.65 -6.89 -10.15
C LYS A 46 1.25 -6.78 -11.62
N VAL A 47 -0.03 -7.00 -11.91
CA VAL A 47 -0.59 -6.82 -13.25
C VAL A 47 -1.07 -5.38 -13.39
N ARG A 48 -0.58 -4.69 -14.42
CA ARG A 48 -0.85 -3.28 -14.70
C ARG A 48 -1.87 -3.12 -15.83
N ARG A 49 -2.52 -1.96 -15.91
CA ARG A 49 -3.44 -1.62 -17.02
C ARG A 49 -2.71 -1.19 -18.27
N GLU A 50 -1.50 -0.62 -18.12
CA GLU A 50 -0.65 -0.15 -19.21
C GLU A 50 0.79 -0.61 -18.98
N PRO A 51 1.63 -0.69 -20.03
CA PRO A 51 3.01 -1.17 -19.92
C PRO A 51 3.96 -0.10 -19.37
N ARG A 52 3.66 0.44 -18.18
CA ARG A 52 4.48 1.43 -17.47
C ARG A 52 4.35 1.27 -15.97
N LYS A 53 5.41 1.65 -15.23
CA LYS A 53 5.54 1.43 -13.79
C LYS A 53 4.51 2.20 -12.94
N ASP A 54 4.08 3.36 -13.41
CA ASP A 54 3.12 4.25 -12.76
C ASP A 54 1.66 3.97 -13.12
N SER A 55 1.39 2.99 -13.99
CA SER A 55 0.03 2.60 -14.32
C SER A 55 -0.67 1.91 -13.16
N SER A 56 -1.97 2.15 -13.03
CA SER A 56 -2.81 1.51 -12.01
C SER A 56 -2.79 -0.03 -12.11
N GLY A 57 -2.86 -0.72 -10.96
CA GLY A 57 -2.89 -2.18 -10.90
C GLY A 57 -4.26 -2.74 -11.27
N LYS A 58 -4.28 -3.89 -11.94
CA LYS A 58 -5.47 -4.73 -12.15
C LYS A 58 -5.57 -5.88 -11.16
N GLY A 59 -4.47 -6.24 -10.50
CA GLY A 59 -4.37 -7.35 -9.57
C GLY A 59 -2.95 -7.91 -9.51
N SER A 60 -2.81 -9.13 -9.00
CA SER A 60 -1.52 -9.80 -8.87
C SER A 60 -1.58 -11.26 -9.30
N ILE A 61 -0.47 -11.76 -9.80
CA ILE A 61 -0.24 -13.18 -10.13
C ILE A 61 0.72 -13.73 -9.06
N PRO A 62 0.39 -14.83 -8.38
CA PRO A 62 1.29 -15.43 -7.39
C PRO A 62 2.61 -15.91 -8.03
N LYS A 63 3.67 -15.96 -7.21
CA LYS A 63 4.93 -16.60 -7.61
C LYS A 63 4.69 -18.04 -8.08
N ASP A 64 5.50 -18.50 -9.04
CA ASP A 64 5.46 -19.82 -9.66
C ASP A 64 4.15 -20.13 -10.43
N SER A 65 3.30 -19.15 -10.65
CA SER A 65 2.11 -19.29 -11.50
C SER A 65 2.48 -19.24 -12.98
N LEU A 66 1.79 -20.03 -13.78
CA LEU A 66 1.89 -19.97 -15.23
C LEU A 66 1.21 -18.70 -15.75
N VAL A 67 1.90 -17.97 -16.62
CA VAL A 67 1.45 -16.72 -17.25
C VAL A 67 1.32 -16.95 -18.75
N SER A 68 0.16 -16.70 -19.30
CA SER A 68 -0.11 -16.75 -20.74
C SER A 68 0.16 -15.37 -21.36
N ILE A 69 1.10 -15.29 -22.29
CA ILE A 69 1.59 -14.04 -22.86
C ILE A 69 1.05 -13.90 -24.28
N LEU A 70 0.39 -12.78 -24.52
CA LEU A 70 -0.17 -12.39 -25.82
C LEU A 70 0.89 -11.73 -26.69
N GLU A 71 1.76 -10.90 -26.07
CA GLU A 71 2.74 -10.11 -26.78
C GLU A 71 3.91 -9.72 -25.87
N LEU A 72 5.12 -9.72 -26.44
CA LEU A 72 6.31 -9.16 -25.81
C LEU A 72 6.56 -7.78 -26.43
N LEU A 73 6.66 -6.76 -25.58
CA LEU A 73 6.90 -5.39 -26.01
C LEU A 73 8.38 -5.04 -25.89
N ASP A 74 8.91 -4.26 -26.84
CA ASP A 74 10.31 -3.78 -26.83
C ASP A 74 10.65 -2.94 -25.59
N SER A 75 9.63 -2.47 -24.87
CA SER A 75 9.77 -1.70 -23.62
C SER A 75 10.06 -2.55 -22.38
N GLY A 76 10.27 -3.87 -22.52
CA GLY A 76 10.52 -4.78 -21.40
C GLY A 76 9.24 -5.17 -20.64
N TRP A 77 8.07 -5.02 -21.29
CA TRP A 77 6.78 -5.45 -20.77
C TRP A 77 6.20 -6.58 -21.61
N ALA A 78 5.34 -7.39 -20.99
CA ALA A 78 4.54 -8.39 -21.67
C ALA A 78 3.05 -8.07 -21.49
N ARG A 79 2.30 -8.12 -22.58
CA ARG A 79 0.83 -8.14 -22.54
C ARG A 79 0.39 -9.57 -22.27
N ILE A 80 -0.41 -9.78 -21.26
CA ILE A 80 -0.76 -11.09 -20.74
C ILE A 80 -2.28 -11.26 -20.64
N VAL A 81 -2.74 -12.51 -20.61
CA VAL A 81 -4.11 -12.83 -20.22
C VAL A 81 -4.23 -12.69 -18.70
N PHE A 82 -5.22 -11.94 -18.24
CA PHE A 82 -5.49 -11.77 -16.82
C PHE A 82 -6.99 -11.70 -16.52
N GLY A 83 -7.53 -12.74 -15.88
CA GLY A 83 -8.96 -12.90 -15.67
C GLY A 83 -9.71 -13.05 -17.00
N GLU A 84 -10.80 -12.33 -17.18
CA GLU A 84 -11.56 -12.28 -18.44
C GLU A 84 -11.01 -11.24 -19.44
N GLY A 85 -9.83 -10.68 -19.20
CA GLY A 85 -9.24 -9.64 -20.02
C GLY A 85 -7.72 -9.72 -20.07
N GLU A 86 -7.09 -8.58 -20.25
CA GLU A 86 -5.65 -8.46 -20.44
C GLU A 86 -5.03 -7.59 -19.36
N GLY A 87 -3.71 -7.66 -19.24
CA GLY A 87 -2.92 -6.78 -18.40
C GLY A 87 -1.45 -6.80 -18.81
N TYR A 88 -0.64 -6.04 -18.09
CA TYR A 88 0.78 -5.91 -18.40
C TYR A 88 1.63 -6.29 -17.18
N VAL A 89 2.70 -7.05 -17.45
CA VAL A 89 3.74 -7.39 -16.45
C VAL A 89 5.11 -7.12 -17.03
N GLN A 90 6.10 -6.90 -16.19
CA GLN A 90 7.48 -6.74 -16.66
C GLN A 90 8.08 -8.09 -16.99
N THR A 91 8.71 -8.20 -18.17
CA THR A 91 9.28 -9.45 -18.69
C THR A 91 10.45 -9.99 -17.86
N GLN A 92 11.18 -9.11 -17.18
CA GLN A 92 12.28 -9.49 -16.29
C GLN A 92 11.88 -10.41 -15.13
N TYR A 93 10.58 -10.48 -14.81
CA TYR A 93 10.04 -11.35 -13.76
C TYR A 93 9.38 -12.61 -14.28
N LEU A 94 9.56 -12.89 -15.57
CA LEU A 94 9.08 -14.10 -16.22
C LEU A 94 10.28 -15.03 -16.44
N GLN A 95 10.11 -16.30 -16.11
CA GLN A 95 11.17 -17.33 -16.26
C GLN A 95 10.66 -18.54 -17.05
N ALA A 96 11.58 -19.30 -17.61
CA ALA A 96 11.30 -20.49 -18.41
C ALA A 96 10.26 -20.22 -19.51
N MET A 97 10.44 -19.13 -20.25
CA MET A 97 9.54 -18.73 -21.32
C MET A 97 9.61 -19.71 -22.49
N THR A 98 8.46 -20.16 -22.94
CA THR A 98 8.30 -21.03 -24.10
C THR A 98 7.25 -20.47 -25.03
N SER A 99 7.44 -20.67 -26.34
CA SER A 99 6.38 -20.46 -27.30
C SER A 99 5.31 -21.55 -27.16
N MET A 100 4.14 -21.35 -27.71
CA MET A 100 3.03 -22.31 -27.59
C MET A 100 3.31 -23.68 -28.26
N ASP A 101 4.31 -23.78 -29.12
CA ASP A 101 4.82 -25.04 -29.69
C ASP A 101 5.85 -25.76 -28.78
N GLY A 102 6.14 -25.18 -27.61
CA GLY A 102 7.08 -25.72 -26.62
C GLY A 102 8.56 -25.37 -26.87
N SER A 103 8.87 -24.57 -27.89
CA SER A 103 10.25 -24.11 -28.14
C SER A 103 10.66 -23.09 -27.07
N PRO A 104 11.85 -23.23 -26.45
CA PRO A 104 12.36 -22.22 -25.53
C PRO A 104 12.51 -20.87 -26.23
N VAL A 105 12.03 -19.82 -25.60
CA VAL A 105 12.25 -18.44 -26.04
C VAL A 105 13.37 -17.87 -25.20
N GLU A 106 14.53 -17.68 -25.81
CA GLU A 106 15.61 -16.92 -25.20
C GLU A 106 15.15 -15.46 -25.06
N HIS A 107 14.68 -15.12 -23.88
CA HIS A 107 14.45 -13.75 -23.49
C HIS A 107 15.55 -13.37 -22.52
N GLU A 108 16.58 -12.71 -23.02
CA GLU A 108 17.51 -12.04 -22.13
C GLU A 108 16.75 -10.96 -21.35
N PRO A 109 16.78 -11.01 -20.00
CA PRO A 109 16.23 -9.91 -19.23
C PRO A 109 17.02 -8.65 -19.63
N THR A 110 16.37 -7.71 -20.28
CA THR A 110 16.93 -6.43 -20.75
C THR A 110 17.26 -5.46 -19.59
N VAL A 111 17.80 -5.97 -18.52
CA VAL A 111 18.56 -5.20 -17.55
C VAL A 111 19.96 -5.78 -17.59
N GLU A 112 20.78 -5.26 -18.48
CA GLU A 112 22.21 -5.36 -18.24
C GLU A 112 22.45 -4.80 -16.83
N PRO A 113 23.10 -5.56 -15.93
CA PRO A 113 23.56 -5.00 -14.68
C PRO A 113 24.30 -3.73 -15.02
N GLY A 114 23.91 -2.59 -14.44
CA GLY A 114 24.51 -1.30 -14.74
C GLY A 114 26.04 -1.41 -14.75
N THR A 115 26.72 -0.68 -15.61
CA THR A 115 28.17 -0.61 -15.59
C THR A 115 28.64 -0.24 -14.18
N PRO A 116 29.61 -0.96 -13.57
CA PRO A 116 30.10 -0.61 -12.26
C PRO A 116 30.55 0.86 -12.25
N ASP A 117 30.19 1.59 -11.22
CA ASP A 117 30.72 2.93 -10.99
C ASP A 117 32.20 2.89 -10.56
N GLU A 118 32.80 4.06 -10.32
CA GLU A 118 34.20 4.17 -9.89
C GLU A 118 34.52 3.39 -8.61
N SER A 119 33.51 3.08 -7.77
CA SER A 119 33.67 2.26 -6.56
C SER A 119 33.52 0.75 -6.82
N GLY A 120 33.24 0.35 -8.07
CA GLY A 120 32.92 -1.01 -8.43
C GLY A 120 31.52 -1.46 -8.02
N PHE A 121 30.65 -0.52 -7.62
CA PHE A 121 29.26 -0.81 -7.29
C PHE A 121 28.44 -0.92 -8.58
N ARG A 122 27.82 -2.08 -8.77
CA ARG A 122 26.93 -2.36 -9.89
C ARG A 122 25.50 -2.45 -9.38
N GLU A 123 24.64 -1.56 -9.83
CA GLU A 123 23.21 -1.62 -9.48
C GLU A 123 22.58 -2.89 -10.05
N ALA A 124 22.04 -3.75 -9.19
CA ALA A 124 21.41 -4.99 -9.60
C ALA A 124 19.88 -4.93 -9.43
N TYR A 125 19.39 -4.49 -8.28
CA TYR A 125 17.95 -4.35 -8.04
C TYR A 125 17.66 -3.38 -6.89
N GLN A 126 16.41 -2.94 -6.84
CA GLN A 126 15.86 -2.18 -5.72
C GLN A 126 15.29 -3.13 -4.66
N ALA A 127 15.52 -2.80 -3.40
CA ALA A 127 14.96 -3.47 -2.25
C ALA A 127 14.47 -2.41 -1.24
N TYR A 128 13.72 -2.85 -0.25
CA TYR A 128 13.18 -1.97 0.78
C TYR A 128 13.53 -2.52 2.15
N ALA A 129 13.89 -1.66 3.07
CA ALA A 129 14.16 -2.04 4.44
C ALA A 129 12.88 -2.56 5.13
N LEU A 130 12.91 -3.78 5.66
CA LEU A 130 11.78 -4.39 6.40
C LEU A 130 11.55 -3.71 7.75
N ASN A 131 12.65 -3.25 8.35
CA ASN A 131 12.70 -2.53 9.61
C ASN A 131 13.74 -1.41 9.45
N GLN A 132 13.94 -0.59 10.49
CA GLN A 132 15.11 0.25 10.49
C GLN A 132 16.35 -0.66 10.42
N ALA A 133 17.17 -0.48 9.41
CA ALA A 133 18.33 -1.32 9.12
C ALA A 133 19.60 -0.48 8.99
N ALA A 134 20.76 -1.07 9.28
CA ALA A 134 22.03 -0.38 9.16
C ALA A 134 22.74 -0.73 7.84
N VAL A 135 23.37 0.26 7.23
CA VAL A 135 24.42 0.05 6.24
C VAL A 135 25.75 0.08 6.99
N TYR A 136 26.44 -1.03 6.99
CA TYR A 136 27.72 -1.22 7.68
C TYR A 136 28.91 -0.97 6.72
N GLU A 137 30.05 -0.58 7.28
CA GLU A 137 31.30 -0.40 6.50
C GLU A 137 31.83 -1.74 5.97
N GLU A 138 31.69 -2.81 6.74
CA GLU A 138 32.07 -4.19 6.39
C GLU A 138 30.88 -5.13 6.60
N ALA A 139 30.91 -6.33 6.01
CA ALA A 139 29.90 -7.38 6.20
C ALA A 139 29.97 -8.01 7.59
N ASN A 140 29.82 -7.19 8.61
CA ASN A 140 29.92 -7.54 10.02
C ASN A 140 29.10 -6.55 10.86
N THR A 141 28.24 -7.05 11.76
CA THR A 141 27.40 -6.23 12.63
C THR A 141 28.20 -5.41 13.68
N ASP A 142 29.43 -5.81 13.98
CA ASP A 142 30.31 -5.07 14.87
C ASP A 142 31.10 -3.95 14.15
N SER A 143 30.96 -3.87 12.84
CA SER A 143 31.57 -2.83 12.01
C SER A 143 30.82 -1.51 12.15
N LYS A 144 31.49 -0.44 11.75
CA LYS A 144 30.92 0.90 11.82
C LYS A 144 29.67 1.04 10.95
N VAL A 145 28.60 1.57 11.54
CA VAL A 145 27.40 1.95 10.81
C VAL A 145 27.66 3.23 10.01
N LEU A 146 27.49 3.17 8.69
CA LEU A 146 27.67 4.29 7.78
C LEU A 146 26.42 5.18 7.72
N VAL A 147 25.24 4.54 7.73
CA VAL A 147 23.93 5.20 7.70
C VAL A 147 22.84 4.24 8.16
N TRP A 148 21.83 4.75 8.81
CA TRP A 148 20.59 4.02 9.10
C TRP A 148 19.59 4.23 7.99
N VAL A 149 18.98 3.13 7.54
CA VAL A 149 17.90 3.10 6.55
C VAL A 149 16.60 2.99 7.32
N PRO A 150 15.72 3.99 7.26
CA PRO A 150 14.39 3.88 7.87
C PRO A 150 13.60 2.73 7.25
N MET A 151 12.65 2.18 8.00
CA MET A 151 11.74 1.15 7.51
C MET A 151 11.06 1.62 6.21
N TYR A 152 10.97 0.69 5.25
CA TYR A 152 10.37 0.87 3.91
C TYR A 152 11.05 1.90 3.01
N LYS A 153 12.20 2.44 3.39
CA LYS A 153 13.03 3.20 2.47
C LYS A 153 13.68 2.28 1.45
N GLU A 154 13.74 2.79 0.23
CA GLU A 154 14.35 2.12 -0.90
C GLU A 154 15.87 2.07 -0.73
N VAL A 155 16.43 0.93 -1.06
CA VAL A 155 17.86 0.64 -1.07
C VAL A 155 18.23 0.02 -2.41
N ILE A 156 19.30 0.48 -3.01
CA ILE A 156 19.84 -0.15 -4.21
C ILE A 156 20.83 -1.23 -3.78
N VAL A 157 20.63 -2.45 -4.27
CA VAL A 157 21.46 -3.61 -3.98
C VAL A 157 22.29 -3.94 -5.18
N SER A 158 23.60 -4.20 -4.97
CA SER A 158 24.56 -4.59 -5.98
C SER A 158 24.70 -6.11 -6.09
N GLU A 159 25.07 -6.73 -5.00
CA GLU A 159 25.39 -8.15 -4.93
C GLU A 159 24.99 -8.74 -3.58
N VAL A 160 24.79 -10.05 -3.56
CA VAL A 160 24.48 -10.82 -2.36
C VAL A 160 25.55 -11.87 -2.17
N ASP A 161 26.12 -11.91 -0.96
CA ASP A 161 27.07 -12.94 -0.54
C ASP A 161 26.66 -13.48 0.85
N GLY A 162 26.11 -14.70 0.86
CA GLY A 162 25.55 -15.30 2.05
C GLY A 162 24.42 -14.47 2.66
N ASP A 163 24.55 -14.14 3.94
CA ASP A 163 23.58 -13.36 4.69
C ASP A 163 23.69 -11.83 4.45
N TRP A 164 24.68 -11.41 3.69
CA TRP A 164 24.98 -10.01 3.45
C TRP A 164 24.74 -9.60 2.01
N CYS A 165 24.30 -8.37 1.81
CA CYS A 165 24.26 -7.74 0.51
C CYS A 165 25.05 -6.43 0.52
N ARG A 166 25.68 -6.11 -0.60
CA ARG A 166 26.29 -4.81 -0.83
C ARG A 166 25.19 -3.85 -1.27
N ALA A 167 25.00 -2.77 -0.53
CA ALA A 167 23.85 -1.90 -0.68
C ALA A 167 24.25 -0.42 -0.64
N ARG A 168 23.42 0.41 -1.28
CA ARG A 168 23.58 1.88 -1.31
C ARG A 168 22.31 2.55 -0.84
N TYR A 169 22.47 3.49 0.10
CA TYR A 169 21.43 4.37 0.58
C TYR A 169 21.99 5.77 0.86
N ASN A 170 21.30 6.83 0.41
CA ASN A 170 21.74 8.24 0.57
C ASN A 170 23.23 8.47 0.22
N GLY A 171 23.67 7.91 -0.92
CA GLY A 171 25.05 8.04 -1.38
C GLY A 171 26.09 7.29 -0.54
N LYS A 172 25.71 6.55 0.50
CA LYS A 172 26.58 5.67 1.27
C LYS A 172 26.48 4.25 0.74
N THR A 173 27.62 3.67 0.38
CA THR A 173 27.73 2.28 -0.06
C THR A 173 28.40 1.46 1.04
N GLY A 174 27.82 0.33 1.37
CA GLY A 174 28.31 -0.58 2.41
C GLY A 174 27.55 -1.91 2.36
N TYR A 175 27.42 -2.57 3.50
CA TYR A 175 26.82 -3.89 3.63
C TYR A 175 25.59 -3.85 4.51
N MET A 176 24.57 -4.63 4.12
CA MET A 176 23.34 -4.81 4.89
C MET A 176 23.03 -6.30 5.00
N LEU A 177 22.35 -6.68 6.08
CA LEU A 177 21.82 -8.05 6.21
C LEU A 177 20.68 -8.24 5.20
N CYS A 178 20.72 -9.33 4.44
CA CYS A 178 19.68 -9.68 3.46
C CYS A 178 18.31 -9.81 4.10
N ASP A 179 18.25 -10.36 5.32
CA ASP A 179 17.00 -10.52 6.07
C ASP A 179 16.36 -9.19 6.48
N SER A 180 17.10 -8.09 6.45
CA SER A 180 16.58 -6.75 6.70
C SER A 180 15.92 -6.11 5.49
N LEU A 181 15.98 -6.75 4.33
CA LEU A 181 15.50 -6.23 3.06
C LEU A 181 14.43 -7.12 2.42
N PHE A 182 13.56 -6.51 1.66
CA PHE A 182 12.69 -7.20 0.72
C PHE A 182 12.69 -6.48 -0.63
N LYS A 183 12.47 -7.26 -1.69
CA LYS A 183 12.49 -6.74 -3.05
C LYS A 183 11.24 -5.92 -3.33
N TRP A 184 11.38 -4.97 -4.25
CA TRP A 184 10.32 -4.10 -4.77
C TRP A 184 9.01 -4.82 -5.13
N ASP A 185 9.08 -5.97 -5.75
CA ASP A 185 7.95 -6.77 -6.17
C ASP A 185 7.04 -7.29 -5.04
N ARG A 186 7.53 -7.25 -3.79
CA ARG A 186 6.73 -7.55 -2.59
C ARG A 186 5.99 -6.33 -2.05
N LEU A 187 6.35 -5.14 -2.49
CA LEU A 187 5.62 -3.94 -2.18
C LEU A 187 4.44 -3.83 -3.12
N VAL A 188 3.29 -3.94 -2.58
CA VAL A 188 2.03 -3.80 -3.29
C VAL A 188 1.65 -2.34 -3.49
N TRP A 189 2.32 -1.36 -2.88
CA TRP A 189 2.19 0.07 -3.16
C TRP A 189 3.31 0.49 -4.10
N ASP A 190 3.01 1.38 -5.02
CA ASP A 190 4.07 2.16 -5.63
C ASP A 190 4.70 3.00 -4.51
N ALA A 191 6.03 3.07 -4.48
CA ALA A 191 6.74 3.74 -3.40
C ALA A 191 6.30 5.20 -3.25
N GLY A 192 5.98 5.88 -4.38
CA GLY A 192 5.43 7.22 -4.38
C GLY A 192 4.03 7.38 -3.77
N GLU A 193 3.34 6.28 -3.44
CA GLU A 193 2.06 6.29 -2.73
C GLU A 193 2.22 6.02 -1.24
N ILE A 194 3.44 5.74 -0.77
CA ILE A 194 3.73 5.52 0.64
C ILE A 194 4.25 6.82 1.23
N PRO A 195 3.50 7.45 2.13
CA PRO A 195 3.93 8.69 2.75
C PRO A 195 5.34 8.61 3.33
N GLY A 196 6.15 9.62 3.07
CA GLY A 196 7.51 9.73 3.59
C GLY A 196 8.54 8.81 2.95
N LEU A 197 8.20 8.02 1.91
CA LEU A 197 9.19 7.26 1.15
C LEU A 197 9.79 8.09 0.01
N ASP A 198 8.95 8.62 -0.88
CA ASP A 198 9.40 9.38 -2.06
C ASP A 198 8.76 10.76 -2.19
N ILE A 199 7.59 10.96 -1.59
CA ILE A 199 6.82 12.18 -1.69
C ILE A 199 6.54 12.70 -0.30
N MET A 200 6.83 13.98 -0.07
CA MET A 200 6.47 14.66 1.17
C MET A 200 4.96 14.87 1.22
N PRO A 201 4.27 14.35 2.22
CA PRO A 201 2.84 14.60 2.38
C PRO A 201 2.58 16.02 2.88
N LEU A 202 1.31 16.38 2.83
CA LEU A 202 0.78 17.54 3.56
C LEU A 202 -0.48 17.11 4.31
N MET A 203 -0.88 17.93 5.28
CA MET A 203 -2.18 17.79 5.93
C MET A 203 -3.14 18.82 5.38
N ILE A 204 -4.29 18.38 4.89
CA ILE A 204 -5.37 19.26 4.44
C ILE A 204 -6.51 19.23 5.44
N PHE A 205 -7.20 20.37 5.53
CA PHE A 205 -8.34 20.57 6.42
C PHE A 205 -9.57 20.97 5.60
N THR A 206 -10.70 20.38 5.93
CA THR A 206 -11.97 20.73 5.33
C THR A 206 -12.86 21.46 6.33
N ASN A 207 -13.62 22.47 5.90
CA ASN A 207 -14.59 23.18 6.73
C ASN A 207 -16.05 22.94 6.30
N LYS A 208 -16.25 22.07 5.34
CA LYS A 208 -17.54 21.65 4.81
C LYS A 208 -17.53 20.16 4.52
N SER A 209 -18.70 19.59 4.29
CA SER A 209 -18.82 18.23 3.77
C SER A 209 -18.08 18.11 2.43
N THR A 210 -17.19 17.13 2.33
CA THR A 210 -16.22 17.01 1.22
C THR A 210 -16.16 15.57 0.75
N ASP A 211 -16.19 15.38 -0.56
CA ASP A 211 -16.10 14.07 -1.18
C ASP A 211 -14.65 13.70 -1.48
N ILE A 212 -14.27 12.47 -1.09
CA ILE A 212 -13.07 11.80 -1.60
C ILE A 212 -13.49 11.00 -2.81
N VAL A 213 -12.90 11.29 -3.95
CA VAL A 213 -13.34 10.80 -5.27
C VAL A 213 -12.25 9.94 -5.89
N SER A 214 -12.63 8.87 -6.57
CA SER A 214 -11.73 8.02 -7.34
C SER A 214 -11.06 8.78 -8.49
N TYR A 215 -9.77 8.53 -8.71
CA TYR A 215 -9.05 9.05 -9.87
C TYR A 215 -9.49 8.39 -11.18
N ASP A 216 -9.94 7.13 -11.12
CA ASP A 216 -10.17 6.31 -12.30
C ASP A 216 -11.50 6.62 -12.97
N ASP A 217 -12.58 6.75 -12.20
CA ASP A 217 -13.95 6.83 -12.71
C ASP A 217 -14.79 7.97 -12.12
N GLY A 218 -14.24 8.70 -11.14
CA GLY A 218 -14.95 9.80 -10.47
C GLY A 218 -16.01 9.32 -9.45
N GLU A 219 -16.02 8.03 -9.09
CA GLU A 219 -16.91 7.53 -8.03
C GLU A 219 -16.54 8.13 -6.68
N VAL A 220 -17.55 8.48 -5.88
CA VAL A 220 -17.35 8.96 -4.52
C VAL A 220 -17.06 7.79 -3.61
N PHE A 221 -15.85 7.74 -3.07
CA PHE A 221 -15.44 6.73 -2.11
C PHE A 221 -16.05 6.96 -0.74
N GLN A 222 -15.98 8.20 -0.28
CA GLN A 222 -16.50 8.60 1.03
C GLN A 222 -16.73 10.10 1.07
N THR A 223 -17.84 10.52 1.69
CA THR A 223 -18.06 11.91 2.07
C THR A 223 -17.58 12.09 3.51
N VAL A 224 -16.66 13.02 3.74
CA VAL A 224 -16.14 13.35 5.07
C VAL A 224 -16.86 14.57 5.66
N ASN A 225 -16.96 14.62 6.96
CA ASN A 225 -17.63 15.70 7.68
C ASN A 225 -16.76 16.99 7.71
N PRO A 226 -17.39 18.16 7.91
CA PRO A 226 -16.67 19.40 8.20
C PRO A 226 -15.74 19.23 9.41
N GLY A 227 -14.53 19.77 9.33
CA GLY A 227 -13.52 19.66 10.37
C GLY A 227 -12.60 18.45 10.21
N ALA A 228 -12.75 17.66 9.17
CA ALA A 228 -11.83 16.58 8.87
C ALA A 228 -10.45 17.14 8.50
N ALA A 229 -9.42 16.50 9.05
CA ALA A 229 -8.02 16.75 8.73
C ALA A 229 -7.41 15.44 8.27
N PHE A 230 -6.75 15.42 7.12
CA PHE A 230 -6.18 14.18 6.59
C PHE A 230 -4.96 14.40 5.69
N CYS A 231 -4.16 13.35 5.60
CA CYS A 231 -2.98 13.28 4.75
C CYS A 231 -3.36 13.42 3.28
N ALA A 232 -2.63 14.24 2.57
CA ALA A 232 -2.73 14.40 1.13
C ALA A 232 -1.36 14.65 0.53
N TYR A 233 -1.29 14.61 -0.77
CA TYR A 233 -0.12 14.98 -1.56
C TYR A 233 -0.35 16.29 -2.30
N GLU A 234 0.73 16.88 -2.78
CA GLU A 234 0.68 18.10 -3.58
C GLU A 234 -0.37 17.97 -4.69
N LYS A 235 -1.09 19.07 -4.92
CA LYS A 235 -2.16 19.08 -5.91
C LYS A 235 -1.61 19.02 -7.33
N ASP A 236 -2.35 18.32 -8.18
CA ASP A 236 -2.08 18.25 -9.61
C ASP A 236 -2.53 19.52 -10.36
N GLU A 237 -2.25 19.56 -11.67
CA GLU A 237 -2.62 20.67 -12.55
C GLU A 237 -4.14 20.93 -12.63
N MET A 238 -4.94 19.93 -12.27
CA MET A 238 -6.41 20.05 -12.23
C MET A 238 -6.92 20.57 -10.88
N GLY A 239 -6.04 20.91 -9.95
CA GLY A 239 -6.40 21.36 -8.61
C GLY A 239 -6.94 20.23 -7.72
N ARG A 240 -6.42 19.00 -7.86
CA ARG A 240 -6.81 17.84 -7.06
C ARG A 240 -5.69 17.45 -6.12
N TYR A 241 -5.97 17.42 -4.82
CA TYR A 241 -5.05 16.86 -3.82
C TYR A 241 -5.20 15.34 -3.80
N GLY A 242 -4.12 14.60 -4.06
CA GLY A 242 -4.10 13.15 -3.96
C GLY A 242 -4.26 12.69 -2.52
N VAL A 243 -5.16 11.74 -2.25
CA VAL A 243 -5.44 11.21 -0.93
C VAL A 243 -5.25 9.70 -0.91
N PRO A 244 -4.42 9.15 0.00
CA PRO A 244 -4.30 7.70 0.17
C PRO A 244 -5.58 7.17 0.82
N TYR A 245 -6.48 6.59 0.04
CA TYR A 245 -7.74 6.05 0.52
C TYR A 245 -7.70 4.52 0.54
N HIS A 246 -7.72 3.91 1.73
CA HIS A 246 -7.59 2.47 1.90
C HIS A 246 -6.37 1.90 1.15
N ARG A 247 -6.60 1.07 0.13
CA ARG A 247 -5.57 0.48 -0.72
C ARG A 247 -5.52 1.09 -2.11
N THR A 248 -6.12 2.23 -2.28
CA THR A 248 -6.21 2.94 -3.55
C THR A 248 -5.93 4.42 -3.34
N LYS A 249 -5.98 5.17 -4.41
CA LYS A 249 -5.78 6.61 -4.42
C LYS A 249 -7.07 7.31 -4.82
N GLY A 250 -7.50 8.23 -3.98
CA GLY A 250 -8.56 9.17 -4.27
C GLY A 250 -8.02 10.58 -4.42
N TYR A 251 -8.90 11.53 -4.66
CA TYR A 251 -8.56 12.94 -4.63
C TYR A 251 -9.65 13.76 -3.93
N VAL A 252 -9.23 14.95 -3.49
CA VAL A 252 -10.11 16.00 -2.99
C VAL A 252 -9.84 17.26 -3.82
N SER A 253 -10.91 17.95 -4.24
CA SER A 253 -10.79 19.22 -4.97
C SER A 253 -10.23 20.31 -4.06
N GLU A 254 -9.31 21.14 -4.56
CA GLU A 254 -8.80 22.30 -3.84
C GLU A 254 -9.90 23.26 -3.35
N LYS A 255 -11.05 23.29 -4.05
CA LYS A 255 -12.21 24.12 -3.67
C LYS A 255 -12.85 23.70 -2.34
N ASP A 256 -12.55 22.47 -1.90
CA ASP A 256 -13.09 21.87 -0.67
C ASP A 256 -12.09 21.93 0.48
N VAL A 257 -10.85 22.34 0.19
CA VAL A 257 -9.78 22.49 1.17
C VAL A 257 -9.78 23.93 1.73
N ALA A 258 -9.92 24.01 3.05
CA ALA A 258 -9.93 25.30 3.74
C ALA A 258 -8.52 25.77 4.11
N TYR A 259 -7.66 24.82 4.46
CA TYR A 259 -6.29 25.09 4.91
C TYR A 259 -5.37 23.91 4.60
N VAL A 260 -4.12 24.21 4.32
CA VAL A 260 -3.06 23.22 4.06
C VAL A 260 -1.92 23.47 5.04
N MET A 261 -1.47 22.40 5.72
CA MET A 261 -0.30 22.41 6.57
C MET A 261 0.77 21.52 5.91
N PRO A 262 1.90 22.06 5.47
CA PRO A 262 2.98 21.27 4.90
C PRO A 262 3.65 20.42 5.98
N VAL A 263 4.14 19.25 5.58
CA VAL A 263 5.10 18.49 6.37
C VAL A 263 6.48 19.05 6.11
N VAL A 264 7.21 19.34 7.18
CA VAL A 264 8.58 19.85 7.14
C VAL A 264 9.55 18.68 7.28
N ASP A 265 10.64 18.70 6.52
CA ASP A 265 11.71 17.74 6.66
C ASP A 265 12.19 17.72 8.13
N TRP A 266 12.25 16.52 8.71
CA TRP A 266 12.61 16.35 10.13
C TRP A 266 13.99 16.96 10.50
N GLU A 267 14.94 17.01 9.55
CA GLU A 267 16.26 17.63 9.76
C GLU A 267 16.18 19.15 9.87
N GLN A 268 15.20 19.76 9.24
CA GLN A 268 15.02 21.22 9.17
C GLN A 268 13.91 21.73 10.11
N ALA A 269 13.12 20.82 10.68
CA ALA A 269 11.95 21.16 11.47
C ALA A 269 12.30 22.03 12.67
N GLN A 270 11.44 23.00 12.99
CA GLN A 270 11.48 23.84 14.18
C GLN A 270 10.41 23.38 15.19
N PRO A 271 10.51 23.76 16.48
CA PRO A 271 9.46 23.46 17.44
C PRO A 271 8.08 23.90 16.95
N GLY A 272 7.12 22.99 16.97
CA GLY A 272 5.76 23.19 16.46
C GLY A 272 5.53 22.71 15.02
N ASP A 273 6.58 22.44 14.25
CA ASP A 273 6.44 21.96 12.88
C ASP A 273 5.87 20.53 12.81
N LEU A 274 5.00 20.29 11.84
CA LEU A 274 4.51 18.97 11.45
C LEU A 274 5.61 18.26 10.68
N ILE A 275 6.09 17.11 11.17
CA ILE A 275 7.17 16.34 10.54
C ILE A 275 6.68 15.04 9.92
N SER A 276 5.45 14.61 10.23
CA SER A 276 4.83 13.44 9.62
C SER A 276 3.32 13.49 9.78
N VAL A 277 2.61 12.93 8.81
CA VAL A 277 1.15 12.75 8.85
C VAL A 277 0.74 11.49 8.12
N MET A 278 -0.22 10.76 8.67
CA MET A 278 -0.86 9.61 8.03
C MET A 278 -2.32 9.54 8.39
N THR A 279 -3.14 9.14 7.42
CA THR A 279 -4.59 8.97 7.60
C THR A 279 -5.02 7.57 7.21
N THR A 280 -5.95 7.02 7.98
CA THR A 280 -6.75 5.86 7.58
C THR A 280 -8.23 6.17 7.72
N PHE A 281 -9.04 5.54 6.86
CA PHE A 281 -10.46 5.78 6.80
C PHE A 281 -11.23 4.58 7.35
N TYR A 282 -12.37 4.84 7.99
CA TYR A 282 -13.23 3.80 8.54
C TYR A 282 -14.71 4.12 8.31
N ALA A 283 -15.53 3.07 8.27
CA ALA A 283 -16.96 3.22 7.99
C ALA A 283 -17.70 3.89 9.16
N VAL A 284 -18.53 4.87 8.82
CA VAL A 284 -19.47 5.54 9.71
C VAL A 284 -20.91 5.32 9.22
N GLY A 285 -21.90 5.66 10.04
CA GLY A 285 -23.33 5.53 9.67
C GLY A 285 -23.84 4.08 9.65
N VAL A 286 -23.04 3.11 10.08
CA VAL A 286 -23.49 1.72 10.22
C VAL A 286 -24.20 1.55 11.57
N TYR A 287 -25.50 1.28 11.53
CA TYR A 287 -26.35 1.22 12.73
C TYR A 287 -26.18 -0.03 13.60
N SER A 288 -25.24 -0.94 13.27
CA SER A 288 -25.01 -2.09 14.16
C SER A 288 -24.26 -1.68 15.44
N LEU A 289 -24.66 -2.21 16.57
CA LEU A 289 -23.98 -1.97 17.86
C LEU A 289 -22.48 -2.31 17.81
N GLN A 290 -22.11 -3.29 17.00
CA GLN A 290 -20.72 -3.72 16.83
C GLN A 290 -19.88 -2.65 16.14
N TYR A 291 -20.38 -2.01 15.08
CA TYR A 291 -19.68 -0.91 14.41
C TYR A 291 -19.62 0.34 15.28
N GLN A 292 -20.69 0.66 16.03
CA GLN A 292 -20.66 1.74 17.02
C GLN A 292 -19.62 1.48 18.11
N GLY A 293 -19.48 0.23 18.56
CA GLY A 293 -18.44 -0.18 19.50
C GLY A 293 -17.03 0.00 18.93
N ARG A 294 -16.85 -0.33 17.65
CA ARG A 294 -15.58 -0.16 16.94
C ARG A 294 -15.18 1.32 16.83
N ASN A 295 -16.08 2.17 16.39
CA ASN A 295 -15.81 3.60 16.22
C ASN A 295 -15.53 4.27 17.58
N TRP A 296 -16.27 3.89 18.62
CA TRP A 296 -15.97 4.30 20.00
C TRP A 296 -14.54 3.91 20.44
N ASN A 297 -14.11 2.68 20.15
CA ASN A 297 -12.78 2.20 20.52
C ASN A 297 -11.68 2.92 19.76
N ILE A 298 -11.91 3.28 18.48
CA ILE A 298 -10.99 4.11 17.69
C ILE A 298 -10.83 5.47 18.35
N HIS A 299 -11.93 6.13 18.64
CA HIS A 299 -11.93 7.43 19.31
C HIS A 299 -11.23 7.38 20.68
N LEU A 300 -11.53 6.37 21.50
CA LEU A 300 -10.92 6.22 22.83
C LEU A 300 -9.40 6.00 22.69
N ALA A 301 -8.95 5.09 21.85
CA ALA A 301 -7.54 4.77 21.73
C ALA A 301 -6.73 5.92 21.11
N SER A 302 -7.25 6.58 20.08
CA SER A 302 -6.60 7.77 19.49
C SER A 302 -6.50 8.92 20.49
N GLY A 303 -7.52 9.11 21.31
CA GLY A 303 -7.52 10.10 22.40
C GLY A 303 -6.46 9.83 23.48
N LEU A 304 -6.23 8.56 23.82
CA LEU A 304 -5.19 8.18 24.79
C LEU A 304 -3.75 8.43 24.29
N ILE A 305 -3.53 8.40 22.97
CA ILE A 305 -2.22 8.67 22.37
C ILE A 305 -2.01 10.16 22.13
N SER A 306 -3.09 10.90 21.87
CA SER A 306 -3.01 12.34 21.57
C SER A 306 -2.35 13.11 22.70
N GLY A 307 -1.32 13.88 22.36
CA GLY A 307 -0.55 14.67 23.33
C GLY A 307 0.63 13.93 23.96
N VAL A 308 0.85 12.65 23.66
CA VAL A 308 2.07 11.93 24.09
C VAL A 308 3.29 12.62 23.52
N VAL A 309 4.24 12.94 24.39
CA VAL A 309 5.54 13.55 24.07
C VAL A 309 6.63 12.53 24.39
N LEU A 310 7.55 12.32 23.46
CA LEU A 310 8.71 11.46 23.65
C LEU A 310 9.98 12.30 23.52
N GLN A 311 10.80 12.29 24.57
CA GLN A 311 12.12 12.91 24.58
C GLN A 311 13.10 12.11 23.70
N PRO A 312 14.22 12.68 23.25
CA PRO A 312 15.30 11.91 22.59
C PRO A 312 15.73 10.70 23.45
N GLY A 313 15.76 9.51 22.84
CA GLY A 313 16.08 8.24 23.50
C GLY A 313 14.96 7.65 24.35
N GLU A 314 13.80 8.31 24.45
CA GLU A 314 12.67 7.78 25.20
C GLU A 314 11.95 6.69 24.40
N THR A 315 11.60 5.61 25.11
CA THR A 315 10.88 4.47 24.55
C THR A 315 9.37 4.60 24.74
N TYR A 316 8.61 4.06 23.80
CA TYR A 316 7.16 4.04 23.83
C TYR A 316 6.65 2.60 23.70
N ASP A 317 5.63 2.26 24.46
CA ASP A 317 4.94 0.98 24.42
C ASP A 317 3.43 1.20 24.22
N GLN A 318 2.91 0.78 23.08
CA GLN A 318 1.52 1.01 22.70
C GLN A 318 0.54 0.35 23.67
N ASN A 319 0.80 -0.90 24.08
CA ASN A 319 -0.09 -1.61 25.00
C ASN A 319 -0.10 -1.00 26.41
N GLN A 320 0.97 -0.33 26.83
CA GLN A 320 0.97 0.42 28.09
C GLN A 320 0.12 1.68 28.01
N VAL A 321 0.08 2.34 26.86
CA VAL A 321 -0.68 3.59 26.66
C VAL A 321 -2.15 3.33 26.42
N ILE A 322 -2.50 2.44 25.51
CA ILE A 322 -3.92 2.22 25.16
C ILE A 322 -4.55 0.95 25.75
N GLY A 323 -3.77 0.05 26.31
CA GLY A 323 -4.29 -1.13 27.01
C GLY A 323 -4.62 -0.85 28.49
N PRO A 324 -5.14 -1.84 29.22
CA PRO A 324 -5.66 -3.11 28.73
C PRO A 324 -7.03 -2.97 28.04
N TYR A 325 -7.30 -3.80 27.06
CA TYR A 325 -8.53 -3.75 26.26
C TYR A 325 -9.69 -4.44 27.01
N ARG A 326 -10.35 -3.70 27.90
CA ARG A 326 -11.40 -4.21 28.79
C ARG A 326 -12.58 -3.24 28.90
N LYS A 327 -13.74 -3.75 29.30
CA LYS A 327 -14.91 -2.91 29.62
C LYS A 327 -14.59 -1.89 30.71
N SER A 328 -13.81 -2.29 31.73
CA SER A 328 -13.44 -1.44 32.88
C SER A 328 -12.52 -0.27 32.48
N THR A 329 -11.84 -0.35 31.35
CA THR A 329 -11.01 0.73 30.79
C THR A 329 -11.71 1.51 29.68
N GLY A 330 -13.02 1.36 29.54
CA GLY A 330 -13.86 2.13 28.63
C GLY A 330 -14.07 1.52 27.25
N TYR A 331 -13.40 0.40 26.92
CA TYR A 331 -13.59 -0.24 25.62
C TYR A 331 -14.95 -0.91 25.49
N LYS A 332 -15.50 -0.89 24.29
CA LYS A 332 -16.73 -1.59 23.91
C LYS A 332 -16.40 -2.87 23.17
N SER A 333 -17.34 -3.83 23.21
CA SER A 333 -17.26 -5.03 22.37
C SER A 333 -17.46 -4.64 20.91
N ALA A 334 -16.59 -5.13 20.04
CA ALA A 334 -16.60 -4.84 18.62
C ALA A 334 -15.96 -6.00 17.84
N PRO A 335 -16.11 -6.06 16.50
CA PRO A 335 -15.46 -7.09 15.69
C PRO A 335 -13.95 -7.08 15.90
N ILE A 336 -13.38 -8.27 16.07
CA ILE A 336 -11.94 -8.50 16.19
C ILE A 336 -11.50 -9.58 15.22
N MET A 337 -10.23 -9.52 14.81
CA MET A 337 -9.60 -10.58 14.03
C MET A 337 -9.04 -11.64 14.99
N SER A 338 -9.84 -12.66 15.29
CA SER A 338 -9.44 -13.77 16.16
C SER A 338 -10.00 -15.08 15.65
N LYS A 339 -9.21 -16.14 15.72
CA LYS A 339 -9.67 -17.51 15.39
C LYS A 339 -10.73 -18.03 16.37
N ASN A 340 -10.78 -17.45 17.57
CA ASN A 340 -11.58 -17.99 18.68
C ASN A 340 -12.81 -17.14 19.03
N ALA A 341 -12.92 -15.92 18.49
CA ALA A 341 -14.03 -15.02 18.80
C ALA A 341 -14.27 -14.03 17.65
N LEU A 342 -15.53 -13.77 17.35
CA LEU A 342 -15.92 -12.77 16.34
C LEU A 342 -15.89 -11.34 16.89
N THR A 343 -16.05 -11.18 18.19
CA THR A 343 -16.06 -9.88 18.87
C THR A 343 -15.24 -9.92 20.15
N GLY A 344 -14.68 -8.77 20.51
CA GLY A 344 -13.93 -8.58 21.76
C GLY A 344 -13.83 -7.11 22.12
N TYR A 345 -13.34 -6.82 23.31
CA TYR A 345 -13.07 -5.45 23.74
C TYR A 345 -11.84 -4.91 22.98
N GLY A 346 -11.93 -3.66 22.51
CA GLY A 346 -10.84 -3.03 21.77
C GLY A 346 -10.86 -3.30 20.26
N GLY A 347 -11.89 -3.96 19.69
CA GLY A 347 -12.00 -4.04 18.23
C GLY A 347 -11.97 -2.64 17.60
N GLY A 348 -11.05 -2.44 16.63
CA GLY A 348 -10.76 -1.14 16.02
C GLY A 348 -9.40 -0.54 16.42
N THR A 349 -8.83 -0.90 17.57
CA THR A 349 -7.55 -0.35 18.05
C THR A 349 -6.36 -0.69 17.15
N CYS A 350 -6.39 -1.81 16.42
CA CYS A 350 -5.37 -2.11 15.42
C CYS A 350 -5.32 -1.07 14.29
N GLN A 351 -6.45 -0.45 13.93
CA GLN A 351 -6.43 0.64 12.95
C GLN A 351 -5.75 1.89 13.52
N VAL A 352 -6.02 2.25 14.78
CA VAL A 352 -5.34 3.35 15.46
C VAL A 352 -3.83 3.11 15.50
N ASN A 353 -3.42 1.90 15.90
CA ASN A 353 -2.01 1.52 15.96
C ASN A 353 -1.35 1.52 14.59
N THR A 354 -2.05 1.08 13.55
CA THR A 354 -1.55 1.11 12.17
C THR A 354 -1.37 2.54 11.67
N THR A 355 -2.34 3.43 11.95
CA THR A 355 -2.22 4.85 11.56
C THR A 355 -1.06 5.52 12.28
N PHE A 356 -0.89 5.24 13.57
CA PHE A 356 0.24 5.67 14.38
C PHE A 356 1.59 5.17 13.80
N TYR A 357 1.68 3.87 13.53
CA TYR A 357 2.85 3.24 12.95
C TYR A 357 3.19 3.83 11.57
N ALA A 358 2.20 3.99 10.69
CA ALA A 358 2.40 4.51 9.35
C ALA A 358 2.85 5.99 9.35
N ALA A 359 2.46 6.78 10.35
CA ALA A 359 3.04 8.10 10.57
C ALA A 359 4.48 7.99 11.09
N THR A 360 4.74 7.07 12.03
CA THR A 360 6.06 6.89 12.66
C THR A 360 7.16 6.56 11.65
N ILE A 361 6.87 5.68 10.68
CA ILE A 361 7.89 5.23 9.71
C ILE A 361 8.27 6.27 8.65
N GLN A 362 7.60 7.41 8.60
CA GLN A 362 7.96 8.50 7.69
C GLN A 362 9.16 9.33 8.18
N VAL A 363 9.54 9.16 9.44
CA VAL A 363 10.67 9.82 10.08
C VAL A 363 11.57 8.76 10.70
N PRO A 364 12.86 9.04 10.95
CA PRO A 364 13.82 8.05 11.44
C PRO A 364 13.64 7.74 12.94
N ILE A 365 12.48 7.23 13.31
CA ILE A 365 12.17 6.71 14.65
C ILE A 365 12.40 5.20 14.65
N LEU A 366 13.08 4.67 15.64
CA LEU A 366 13.40 3.26 15.77
C LEU A 366 12.19 2.46 16.24
N VAL A 367 11.62 1.65 15.37
CA VAL A 367 10.59 0.67 15.75
C VAL A 367 11.29 -0.56 16.30
N THR A 368 11.21 -0.77 17.61
CA THR A 368 11.89 -1.85 18.33
C THR A 368 11.09 -3.17 18.32
N HIS A 369 9.76 -3.09 18.20
CA HIS A 369 8.89 -4.25 18.05
C HIS A 369 7.64 -3.87 17.25
N ARG A 370 7.23 -4.75 16.34
CA ARG A 370 5.99 -4.65 15.59
C ARG A 370 5.43 -6.04 15.28
N ARG A 371 4.13 -6.17 15.32
CA ARG A 371 3.42 -7.36 14.85
C ARG A 371 2.49 -6.99 13.71
N VAL A 372 2.60 -7.66 12.57
CA VAL A 372 1.66 -7.55 11.46
C VAL A 372 0.49 -8.51 11.65
N HIS A 373 -0.65 -8.21 11.03
CA HIS A 373 -1.74 -9.19 10.96
C HIS A 373 -1.33 -10.37 10.09
N ALA A 374 -1.62 -11.58 10.55
CA ALA A 374 -1.22 -12.80 9.84
C ALA A 374 -2.03 -13.06 8.57
N ASP A 375 -3.24 -12.51 8.48
CA ASP A 375 -4.22 -12.81 7.43
C ASP A 375 -4.72 -11.56 6.70
N VAL A 376 -5.30 -11.75 5.53
CA VAL A 376 -5.72 -10.77 4.52
C VAL A 376 -6.94 -9.91 4.96
N GLY A 377 -7.09 -9.60 6.24
CA GLY A 377 -8.33 -8.99 6.75
C GLY A 377 -8.36 -7.47 6.85
N ILE A 378 -7.21 -6.80 6.78
CA ILE A 378 -7.17 -5.34 6.89
C ILE A 378 -7.42 -4.70 5.52
N TYR A 379 -8.26 -3.67 5.49
CA TYR A 379 -8.63 -2.97 4.25
C TYR A 379 -8.18 -1.51 4.23
N TYR A 380 -7.92 -0.93 5.39
CA TYR A 380 -7.66 0.50 5.58
C TYR A 380 -6.21 0.92 5.25
N ILE A 381 -5.33 -0.03 5.07
CA ILE A 381 -3.96 0.18 4.58
C ILE A 381 -3.50 -1.06 3.83
N LYS A 382 -2.40 -0.95 3.12
CA LYS A 382 -1.79 -2.05 2.43
C LYS A 382 -1.27 -3.11 3.39
N GLN A 383 -1.46 -4.37 3.03
CA GLN A 383 -0.94 -5.50 3.77
C GLN A 383 0.60 -5.41 3.89
N GLY A 384 1.11 -5.63 5.10
CA GLY A 384 2.52 -5.50 5.42
C GLY A 384 2.90 -4.10 5.94
N PHE A 385 2.03 -3.09 5.78
CA PHE A 385 2.21 -1.75 6.36
C PHE A 385 1.35 -1.52 7.60
N ASP A 386 0.81 -2.57 8.16
CA ASP A 386 -0.02 -2.54 9.35
C ASP A 386 0.76 -2.87 10.62
N ALA A 387 0.20 -2.47 11.74
CA ALA A 387 0.70 -2.84 13.06
C ALA A 387 -0.46 -3.26 13.96
N ALA A 388 -0.47 -4.54 14.35
CA ALA A 388 -1.47 -5.09 15.24
C ALA A 388 -1.16 -4.78 16.70
N VAL A 389 -2.21 -4.63 17.51
CA VAL A 389 -2.14 -4.57 18.98
C VAL A 389 -3.16 -5.52 19.61
N GLY A 390 -2.84 -6.00 20.80
CA GLY A 390 -3.71 -6.94 21.50
C GLY A 390 -3.08 -7.45 22.79
N GLY A 391 -3.49 -8.62 23.24
CA GLY A 391 -2.90 -9.28 24.40
C GLY A 391 -1.55 -9.93 24.09
N GLY A 392 -0.69 -10.03 25.10
CA GLY A 392 0.61 -10.70 25.02
C GLY A 392 1.60 -9.97 24.11
N ASN A 393 2.21 -10.70 23.16
CA ASN A 393 3.25 -10.19 22.28
C ASN A 393 2.73 -9.42 21.05
N ILE A 394 1.43 -9.13 20.98
CA ILE A 394 0.86 -8.35 19.89
C ILE A 394 0.93 -6.89 20.30
N ASN A 395 2.02 -6.23 19.96
CA ASN A 395 2.35 -4.88 20.41
C ASN A 395 3.12 -4.10 19.34
N LEU A 396 3.25 -2.80 19.57
CA LEU A 396 4.16 -1.90 18.89
C LEU A 396 4.99 -1.18 19.96
N THR A 397 6.31 -1.25 19.83
CA THR A 397 7.22 -0.45 20.66
C THR A 397 8.20 0.30 19.78
N LEU A 398 8.60 1.47 20.21
CA LEU A 398 9.53 2.32 19.49
C LEU A 398 10.40 3.15 20.44
N GLU A 399 11.45 3.74 19.91
CA GLU A 399 12.33 4.69 20.59
C GLU A 399 12.45 5.94 19.73
N ASN A 400 12.32 7.11 20.34
CA ASN A 400 12.56 8.37 19.65
C ASN A 400 14.07 8.56 19.43
N THR A 401 14.54 8.27 18.25
CA THR A 401 15.95 8.43 17.84
C THR A 401 16.25 9.80 17.21
N LEU A 402 15.26 10.68 17.13
CA LEU A 402 15.48 12.07 16.70
C LEU A 402 16.21 12.88 17.77
N PRO A 403 16.97 13.92 17.38
CA PRO A 403 17.75 14.73 18.32
C PRO A 403 16.90 15.72 19.14
N TYR A 404 15.57 15.64 19.03
CA TYR A 404 14.62 16.53 19.70
C TYR A 404 13.37 15.76 20.14
N ALA A 405 12.61 16.37 21.04
CA ALA A 405 11.33 15.83 21.49
C ALA A 405 10.29 15.87 20.37
N ILE A 406 9.47 14.85 20.32
CA ILE A 406 8.33 14.76 19.38
C ILE A 406 7.02 14.63 20.14
N ARG A 407 5.95 15.09 19.52
CA ARG A 407 4.60 14.97 20.05
C ARG A 407 3.69 14.31 19.04
N TYR A 408 3.03 13.24 19.46
CA TYR A 408 1.97 12.61 18.69
C TYR A 408 0.63 13.32 18.91
N GLN A 409 -0.12 13.50 17.82
CA GLN A 409 -1.45 14.09 17.86
C GLN A 409 -2.36 13.35 16.90
N PHE A 410 -3.52 12.91 17.39
CA PHE A 410 -4.58 12.38 16.53
C PHE A 410 -5.66 13.43 16.27
N PHE A 411 -6.20 13.38 15.05
CA PHE A 411 -7.44 14.00 14.65
C PHE A 411 -8.39 12.89 14.22
N ASP A 412 -9.51 12.78 14.91
CA ASP A 412 -10.55 11.80 14.63
C ASP A 412 -11.85 12.54 14.33
N CYS A 413 -12.32 12.46 13.10
CA CYS A 413 -13.52 13.12 12.62
C CYS A 413 -14.36 12.13 11.82
N ASP A 414 -15.27 11.45 12.49
CA ASP A 414 -16.26 10.50 11.95
C ASP A 414 -15.86 9.84 10.60
N GLY A 415 -15.09 8.78 10.68
CA GLY A 415 -14.62 8.05 9.49
C GLY A 415 -13.23 8.42 9.01
N VAL A 416 -12.63 9.48 9.56
CA VAL A 416 -11.28 9.95 9.23
C VAL A 416 -10.42 9.90 10.49
N LEU A 417 -9.39 9.09 10.48
CA LEU A 417 -8.44 8.98 11.58
C LEU A 417 -7.05 9.38 11.10
N THR A 418 -6.55 10.50 11.60
CA THR A 418 -5.26 11.06 11.20
C THR A 418 -4.31 11.12 12.39
N CYS A 419 -3.10 10.60 12.22
CA CYS A 419 -1.99 10.70 13.15
C CYS A 419 -0.96 11.68 12.60
N CYS A 420 -0.55 12.61 13.43
CA CYS A 420 0.47 13.61 13.17
C CYS A 420 1.63 13.45 14.15
N ILE A 421 2.84 13.73 13.69
CA ILE A 421 4.03 13.89 14.54
C ILE A 421 4.50 15.33 14.38
N PHE A 422 4.62 16.01 15.50
CA PHE A 422 5.16 17.36 15.58
C PHE A 422 6.51 17.35 16.30
N ARG A 423 7.45 18.19 15.89
CA ARG A 423 8.57 18.55 16.75
C ARG A 423 8.02 19.31 17.95
N ALA A 424 8.29 18.81 19.16
CA ALA A 424 7.80 19.39 20.41
C ALA A 424 8.71 20.50 20.94
#